data_753496988d0084060285081b66e50b36
#
_entry.id   753496988d0084060285081b66e50b36
#
_cell.length_a   1.000
_cell.length_b   1.000
_cell.length_c   1.000
_cell.angle_alpha   90.00
_cell.angle_beta   90.00
_cell.angle_gamma   90.00
#
_symmetry.space_group_name_H-M   'P 1'
#
loop_
_entity.id
_entity.type
_entity.pdbx_description
1 polymer ?
#
loop_
_entity_poly.entity_id
_entity_poly.type
_entity_poly.pdbx_seq_one_letter_code
_entity_poly.pdbx_strand_id
1 'polypeptide(L)'
;MKKTSLALLFALALITPALAKTFKIPEEKPFASITIPDDWQSKEIDSGVESQSADNEVYFAVEATDAKGMDKAIEEAVKYLQGQGVTVDEKSMKQTEGKVNGMDGMDVSWKGKDKEGDAEISLTILAASKEKILLITYWASPEGTKKHDKALDAILHSVKPLM
;
A
#
# COMPACT_ATOMS: atom_id res chain seq x y z
N MET A 1 31.98 -53.52 17.13
CA MET A 1 30.72 -52.76 17.21
C MET A 1 31.10 -51.27 17.16
N LYS A 2 30.96 -50.62 15.97
CA LYS A 2 31.27 -49.21 15.77
C LYS A 2 29.97 -48.43 15.91
N LYS A 3 29.85 -47.56 16.93
CA LYS A 3 28.72 -46.68 17.13
C LYS A 3 28.96 -45.40 16.32
N THR A 4 28.19 -45.22 15.24
CA THR A 4 28.15 -43.98 14.44
C THR A 4 27.17 -43.03 15.09
N SER A 5 27.68 -41.97 15.72
CA SER A 5 26.86 -40.89 16.23
C SER A 5 26.47 -39.96 15.07
N LEU A 6 25.18 -39.89 14.76
CA LEU A 6 24.61 -39.00 13.79
C LEU A 6 24.37 -37.63 14.49
N ALA A 7 25.21 -36.68 14.23
CA ALA A 7 25.04 -35.29 14.71
C ALA A 7 23.99 -34.60 13.84
N LEU A 8 22.80 -34.38 14.41
CA LEU A 8 21.72 -33.60 13.79
C LEU A 8 22.06 -32.10 13.93
N LEU A 9 22.57 -31.48 12.84
CA LEU A 9 22.74 -30.03 12.76
C LEU A 9 21.35 -29.39 12.66
N PHE A 10 20.90 -28.79 13.74
CA PHE A 10 19.72 -27.90 13.75
C PHE A 10 20.15 -26.56 13.13
N ALA A 11 19.84 -26.33 11.87
CA ALA A 11 19.98 -25.01 11.23
C ALA A 11 18.92 -24.08 11.85
N LEU A 12 19.34 -23.25 12.80
CA LEU A 12 18.54 -22.17 13.35
C LEU A 12 18.41 -21.10 12.25
N ALA A 13 17.27 -21.11 11.53
CA ALA A 13 16.94 -20.03 10.62
C ALA A 13 16.77 -18.76 11.46
N LEU A 14 17.76 -17.88 11.40
CA LEU A 14 17.68 -16.53 11.95
C LEU A 14 16.61 -15.78 11.12
N ILE A 15 15.39 -15.73 11.63
CA ILE A 15 14.36 -14.83 11.15
C ILE A 15 14.79 -13.43 11.60
N THR A 16 15.50 -12.71 10.76
CA THR A 16 15.75 -11.29 10.98
C THR A 16 14.39 -10.59 10.87
N PRO A 17 13.93 -9.86 11.92
CA PRO A 17 12.76 -9.03 11.77
C PRO A 17 13.03 -8.03 10.64
N ALA A 18 12.15 -7.98 9.65
CA ALA A 18 12.21 -6.95 8.64
C ALA A 18 12.09 -5.60 9.37
N LEU A 19 13.09 -4.75 9.23
CA LEU A 19 13.03 -3.38 9.73
C LEU A 19 11.91 -2.67 8.97
N ALA A 20 11.18 -1.80 9.65
CA ALA A 20 10.05 -1.07 9.06
C ALA A 20 9.95 0.32 9.68
N LYS A 21 9.70 1.33 8.86
CA LYS A 21 9.53 2.72 9.26
C LYS A 21 8.04 3.06 9.38
N THR A 22 7.68 3.78 10.44
CA THR A 22 6.33 4.32 10.61
C THR A 22 6.29 5.78 10.17
N PHE A 23 5.41 6.07 9.23
CA PHE A 23 5.13 7.41 8.71
C PHE A 23 3.86 7.96 9.36
N LYS A 24 3.87 9.25 9.66
CA LYS A 24 2.71 10.00 10.15
C LYS A 24 2.07 10.76 8.99
N ILE A 25 0.74 10.75 8.88
CA ILE A 25 0.02 11.29 7.73
C ILE A 25 -1.03 12.30 8.17
N PRO A 26 -0.99 13.54 7.61
CA PRO A 26 0.19 14.16 6.98
C PRO A 26 1.29 14.42 8.01
N GLU A 27 2.50 14.80 7.60
CA GLU A 27 3.60 15.00 8.54
C GLU A 27 3.30 16.13 9.54
N GLU A 28 2.77 17.25 9.05
CA GLU A 28 2.47 18.44 9.82
C GLU A 28 1.20 18.30 10.61
N LYS A 29 0.56 17.83 11.25
CA LYS A 29 -0.71 17.66 11.98
C LYS A 29 -1.27 16.27 11.71
N PRO A 30 -0.51 15.25 12.05
CA PRO A 30 -0.84 13.89 11.70
C PRO A 30 -2.16 13.44 12.38
N PHE A 31 -2.97 12.75 11.62
CA PHE A 31 -4.18 12.10 12.13
C PHE A 31 -4.24 10.59 11.83
N ALA A 32 -3.27 10.10 11.07
CA ALA A 32 -3.10 8.69 10.80
C ALA A 32 -1.62 8.31 10.77
N SER A 33 -1.33 7.03 10.78
CA SER A 33 0.01 6.49 10.56
C SER A 33 -0.06 5.21 9.74
N ILE A 34 1.06 4.92 9.06
CA ILE A 34 1.29 3.70 8.29
C ILE A 34 2.70 3.20 8.55
N THR A 35 2.91 1.89 8.57
CA THR A 35 4.23 1.27 8.70
C THR A 35 4.58 0.53 7.43
N ILE A 36 5.74 0.85 6.86
CA ILE A 36 6.22 0.34 5.57
C ILE A 36 7.57 -0.33 5.80
N PRO A 37 7.85 -1.51 5.23
CA PRO A 37 9.15 -2.16 5.31
C PRO A 37 10.28 -1.25 4.81
N ASP A 38 11.45 -1.28 5.45
CA ASP A 38 12.58 -0.39 5.12
C ASP A 38 13.23 -0.70 3.76
N ASP A 39 12.99 -1.88 3.21
CA ASP A 39 13.43 -2.26 1.87
C ASP A 39 12.56 -1.68 0.75
N TRP A 40 11.42 -1.08 1.09
CA TRP A 40 10.61 -0.33 0.15
C TRP A 40 11.14 1.10 -0.01
N GLN A 41 11.09 1.61 -1.24
CA GLN A 41 11.53 2.95 -1.58
C GLN A 41 10.43 3.95 -1.21
N SER A 42 10.41 4.40 0.05
CA SER A 42 9.38 5.31 0.56
C SER A 42 9.87 6.74 0.57
N LYS A 43 8.99 7.67 0.19
CA LYS A 43 9.22 9.12 0.17
C LYS A 43 8.05 9.85 0.80
N GLU A 44 8.33 10.72 1.76
CA GLU A 44 7.34 11.63 2.34
C GLU A 44 6.98 12.72 1.32
N ILE A 45 5.69 13.02 1.23
CA ILE A 45 5.11 14.10 0.42
C ILE A 45 4.23 14.95 1.31
N ASP A 46 3.87 16.16 0.88
CA ASP A 46 3.12 17.13 1.70
C ASP A 46 1.81 16.55 2.28
N SER A 47 1.12 15.72 1.49
CA SER A 47 -0.14 15.09 1.88
C SER A 47 0.03 13.74 2.58
N GLY A 48 1.24 13.12 2.55
CA GLY A 48 1.43 11.79 3.13
C GLY A 48 2.72 11.09 2.74
N VAL A 49 2.62 9.90 2.16
CA VAL A 49 3.77 9.09 1.75
C VAL A 49 3.46 8.32 0.47
N GLU A 50 4.41 8.30 -0.45
CA GLU A 50 4.45 7.39 -1.59
C GLU A 50 5.52 6.32 -1.39
N SER A 51 5.31 5.13 -1.92
CA SER A 51 6.25 4.01 -1.77
C SER A 51 6.21 3.06 -2.96
N GLN A 52 7.37 2.51 -3.28
CA GLN A 52 7.53 1.43 -4.27
C GLN A 52 8.22 0.23 -3.64
N SER A 53 7.84 -0.98 -4.05
CA SER A 53 8.60 -2.18 -3.70
C SER A 53 10.03 -2.10 -4.26
N ALA A 54 10.98 -2.82 -3.63
CA ALA A 54 12.38 -2.80 -4.04
C ALA A 54 12.63 -3.22 -5.50
N ASP A 55 11.73 -4.01 -6.06
CA ASP A 55 11.74 -4.48 -7.45
C ASP A 55 10.90 -3.63 -8.41
N ASN A 56 10.27 -2.55 -7.92
CA ASN A 56 9.37 -1.65 -8.64
C ASN A 56 8.09 -2.29 -9.20
N GLU A 57 7.72 -3.48 -8.74
CA GLU A 57 6.51 -4.20 -9.17
C GLU A 57 5.22 -3.62 -8.55
N VAL A 58 5.35 -2.91 -7.44
CA VAL A 58 4.24 -2.33 -6.69
C VAL A 58 4.52 -0.87 -6.37
N TYR A 59 3.54 -0.02 -6.62
CA TYR A 59 3.48 1.37 -6.17
C TYR A 59 2.22 1.58 -5.34
N PHE A 60 2.33 2.36 -4.26
CA PHE A 60 1.19 2.96 -3.60
C PHE A 60 1.53 4.34 -3.03
N ALA A 61 0.50 5.16 -2.85
CA ALA A 61 0.55 6.40 -2.09
C ALA A 61 -0.57 6.42 -1.06
N VAL A 62 -0.31 7.00 0.11
CA VAL A 62 -1.32 7.24 1.15
C VAL A 62 -1.31 8.71 1.48
N GLU A 63 -2.42 9.38 1.18
CA GLU A 63 -2.54 10.83 1.21
C GLU A 63 -3.70 11.27 2.10
N ALA A 64 -3.45 12.31 2.89
CA ALA A 64 -4.45 12.96 3.71
C ALA A 64 -5.28 13.93 2.87
N THR A 65 -6.59 13.85 3.00
CA THR A 65 -7.54 14.81 2.41
C THR A 65 -8.75 15.00 3.31
N ASP A 66 -9.70 15.78 2.87
CA ASP A 66 -11.02 15.94 3.49
C ASP A 66 -12.13 15.81 2.44
N ALA A 67 -13.39 15.88 2.88
CA ALA A 67 -14.52 15.74 1.97
C ALA A 67 -14.57 16.81 0.86
N LYS A 68 -13.96 17.98 1.07
CA LYS A 68 -13.91 19.07 0.09
C LYS A 68 -12.76 18.90 -0.91
N GLY A 69 -11.65 18.33 -0.46
CA GLY A 69 -10.46 18.08 -1.26
C GLY A 69 -10.49 16.73 -2.01
N MET A 70 -11.46 15.85 -1.72
CA MET A 70 -11.50 14.49 -2.23
C MET A 70 -11.47 14.42 -3.76
N ASP A 71 -12.34 15.17 -4.43
CA ASP A 71 -12.42 15.15 -5.90
C ASP A 71 -11.09 15.57 -6.53
N LYS A 72 -10.44 16.58 -5.94
CA LYS A 72 -9.13 17.04 -6.39
C LYS A 72 -8.05 15.97 -6.15
N ALA A 73 -8.04 15.32 -4.98
CA ALA A 73 -7.08 14.28 -4.67
C ALA A 73 -7.22 13.08 -5.62
N ILE A 74 -8.45 12.65 -5.93
CA ILE A 74 -8.71 11.61 -6.92
C ILE A 74 -8.22 12.04 -8.31
N GLU A 75 -8.51 13.29 -8.74
CA GLU A 75 -8.05 13.80 -10.03
C GLU A 75 -6.51 13.81 -10.13
N GLU A 76 -5.83 14.22 -9.06
CA GLU A 76 -4.35 14.23 -8.99
C GLU A 76 -3.79 12.81 -9.04
N ALA A 77 -4.38 11.86 -8.32
CA ALA A 77 -3.99 10.44 -8.38
C ALA A 77 -4.17 9.85 -9.78
N VAL A 78 -5.31 10.10 -10.43
CA VAL A 78 -5.56 9.65 -11.81
C VAL A 78 -4.57 10.27 -12.79
N LYS A 79 -4.29 11.58 -12.68
CA LYS A 79 -3.29 12.25 -13.51
C LYS A 79 -1.89 11.67 -13.33
N TYR A 80 -1.52 11.36 -12.08
CA TYR A 80 -0.25 10.71 -11.78
C TYR A 80 -0.15 9.36 -12.49
N LEU A 81 -1.12 8.48 -12.33
CA LEU A 81 -1.16 7.17 -12.97
C LEU A 81 -1.10 7.28 -14.50
N GLN A 82 -1.87 8.18 -15.10
CA GLN A 82 -1.82 8.46 -16.54
C GLN A 82 -0.44 8.94 -16.99
N GLY A 83 0.22 9.79 -16.20
CA GLY A 83 1.58 10.25 -16.44
C GLY A 83 2.61 9.12 -16.45
N GLN A 84 2.37 8.07 -15.65
CA GLN A 84 3.17 6.84 -15.65
C GLN A 84 2.85 5.91 -16.84
N GLY A 85 1.82 6.22 -17.62
CA GLY A 85 1.38 5.42 -18.77
C GLY A 85 0.37 4.34 -18.39
N VAL A 86 -0.21 4.42 -17.19
CA VAL A 86 -1.27 3.50 -16.74
C VAL A 86 -2.58 3.84 -17.46
N THR A 87 -3.25 2.81 -17.96
CA THR A 87 -4.59 2.87 -18.54
C THR A 87 -5.47 1.86 -17.84
N VAL A 88 -6.75 2.20 -17.63
CA VAL A 88 -7.71 1.31 -16.97
C VAL A 88 -8.74 0.76 -17.96
N ASP A 89 -9.16 -0.49 -17.75
CA ASP A 89 -10.34 -1.04 -18.36
C ASP A 89 -11.56 -0.71 -17.48
N GLU A 90 -12.32 0.30 -17.87
CA GLU A 90 -13.49 0.77 -17.11
C GLU A 90 -14.54 -0.33 -16.90
N LYS A 91 -14.63 -1.33 -17.80
CA LYS A 91 -15.57 -2.45 -17.68
C LYS A 91 -15.17 -3.44 -16.58
N SER A 92 -13.92 -3.40 -16.14
CA SER A 92 -13.40 -4.25 -15.06
C SER A 92 -13.64 -3.66 -13.65
N MET A 93 -14.21 -2.46 -13.57
CA MET A 93 -14.43 -1.75 -12.30
C MET A 93 -15.18 -2.63 -11.29
N LYS A 94 -14.64 -2.68 -10.09
CA LYS A 94 -15.26 -3.30 -8.92
C LYS A 94 -15.21 -2.32 -7.77
N GLN A 95 -16.29 -2.28 -6.99
CA GLN A 95 -16.35 -1.49 -5.76
C GLN A 95 -16.64 -2.43 -4.61
N THR A 96 -15.88 -2.27 -3.53
CA THR A 96 -16.09 -3.01 -2.28
C THR A 96 -16.08 -2.04 -1.12
N GLU A 97 -16.87 -2.34 -0.09
CA GLU A 97 -16.91 -1.61 1.16
C GLU A 97 -16.40 -2.49 2.29
N GLY A 98 -15.75 -1.88 3.27
CA GLY A 98 -15.18 -2.63 4.39
C GLY A 98 -14.68 -1.73 5.50
N LYS A 99 -13.86 -2.30 6.39
CA LYS A 99 -13.22 -1.56 7.47
C LYS A 99 -11.75 -1.92 7.57
N VAL A 100 -10.92 -0.91 7.80
CA VAL A 100 -9.50 -1.06 8.11
C VAL A 100 -9.26 -0.41 9.47
N ASN A 101 -8.91 -1.22 10.48
CA ASN A 101 -8.66 -0.76 11.86
C ASN A 101 -9.74 0.19 12.42
N GLY A 102 -11.01 -0.14 12.16
CA GLY A 102 -12.15 0.64 12.62
C GLY A 102 -12.56 1.82 11.74
N MET A 103 -11.74 2.20 10.76
CA MET A 103 -12.09 3.19 9.74
C MET A 103 -13.00 2.56 8.70
N ASP A 104 -14.12 3.21 8.38
CA ASP A 104 -14.95 2.81 7.25
C ASP A 104 -14.19 3.08 5.95
N GLY A 105 -14.26 2.15 5.01
CA GLY A 105 -13.52 2.19 3.77
C GLY A 105 -14.33 1.80 2.56
N MET A 106 -13.98 2.39 1.43
CA MET A 106 -14.47 2.03 0.10
C MET A 106 -13.26 1.88 -0.81
N ASP A 107 -13.17 0.74 -1.48
CA ASP A 107 -12.17 0.46 -2.50
C ASP A 107 -12.81 0.38 -3.88
N VAL A 108 -12.22 1.05 -4.84
CA VAL A 108 -12.59 0.95 -6.25
C VAL A 108 -11.38 0.46 -7.01
N SER A 109 -11.50 -0.70 -7.64
CA SER A 109 -10.40 -1.36 -8.33
C SER A 109 -10.71 -1.64 -9.80
N TRP A 110 -9.65 -1.66 -10.61
CA TRP A 110 -9.67 -1.92 -12.03
C TRP A 110 -8.54 -2.84 -12.45
N LYS A 111 -8.76 -3.54 -13.54
CA LYS A 111 -7.68 -4.07 -14.37
C LYS A 111 -7.27 -3.01 -15.38
N GLY A 112 -6.00 -3.03 -15.76
CA GLY A 112 -5.48 -2.07 -16.73
C GLY A 112 -4.19 -2.55 -17.34
N LYS A 113 -3.48 -1.60 -17.93
CA LYS A 113 -2.14 -1.80 -18.51
C LYS A 113 -1.26 -0.60 -18.22
N ASP A 114 0.02 -0.86 -18.16
CA ASP A 114 1.08 0.13 -18.19
C ASP A 114 2.10 -0.17 -19.29
N LYS A 115 3.29 0.42 -19.18
CA LYS A 115 4.37 0.22 -20.17
C LYS A 115 4.96 -1.19 -20.15
N GLU A 116 4.79 -1.92 -19.04
CA GLU A 116 5.38 -3.24 -18.81
C GLU A 116 4.37 -4.37 -19.06
N GLY A 117 3.06 -4.07 -19.05
CA GLY A 117 2.04 -5.07 -19.34
C GLY A 117 0.73 -4.87 -18.62
N ASP A 118 0.15 -5.98 -18.14
CA ASP A 118 -1.09 -5.95 -17.38
C ASP A 118 -0.86 -5.35 -15.99
N ALA A 119 -1.81 -4.55 -15.52
CA ALA A 119 -1.77 -3.86 -14.25
C ALA A 119 -3.07 -4.02 -13.45
N GLU A 120 -2.93 -4.02 -12.13
CA GLU A 120 -4.01 -3.91 -11.15
C GLU A 120 -3.93 -2.54 -10.52
N ILE A 121 -5.05 -1.83 -10.49
CA ILE A 121 -5.14 -0.46 -10.01
C ILE A 121 -6.27 -0.38 -8.98
N SER A 122 -6.06 0.33 -7.87
CA SER A 122 -7.17 0.69 -6.99
C SER A 122 -7.02 2.08 -6.38
N LEU A 123 -8.15 2.64 -6.00
CA LEU A 123 -8.27 3.81 -5.15
C LEU A 123 -9.10 3.42 -3.92
N THR A 124 -8.49 3.46 -2.75
CA THR A 124 -9.14 3.14 -1.48
C THR A 124 -9.32 4.42 -0.67
N ILE A 125 -10.54 4.68 -0.24
CA ILE A 125 -10.91 5.81 0.62
C ILE A 125 -11.16 5.27 2.02
N LEU A 126 -10.44 5.79 3.03
CA LEU A 126 -10.63 5.43 4.43
C LEU A 126 -11.04 6.66 5.23
N ALA A 127 -12.18 6.59 5.92
CA ALA A 127 -12.67 7.65 6.80
C ALA A 127 -12.03 7.53 8.19
N ALA A 128 -10.95 8.27 8.43
CA ALA A 128 -10.31 8.36 9.74
C ALA A 128 -11.18 9.14 10.76
N SER A 129 -12.00 10.07 10.27
CA SER A 129 -13.05 10.77 11.02
C SER A 129 -14.09 11.34 10.03
N LYS A 130 -15.06 12.13 10.54
CA LYS A 130 -16.05 12.81 9.68
C LYS A 130 -15.43 13.81 8.70
N GLU A 131 -14.25 14.36 9.03
CA GLU A 131 -13.58 15.41 8.25
C GLU A 131 -12.23 15.00 7.70
N LYS A 132 -11.67 13.90 8.18
CA LYS A 132 -10.32 13.44 7.86
C LYS A 132 -10.38 12.13 7.10
N ILE A 133 -9.88 12.13 5.90
CA ILE A 133 -9.94 11.02 4.97
C ILE A 133 -8.54 10.69 4.50
N LEU A 134 -8.26 9.42 4.30
CA LEU A 134 -7.08 8.93 3.60
C LEU A 134 -7.51 8.44 2.22
N LEU A 135 -6.81 8.87 1.19
CA LEU A 135 -6.85 8.31 -0.15
C LEU A 135 -5.63 7.43 -0.31
N ILE A 136 -5.83 6.16 -0.64
CA ILE A 136 -4.77 5.22 -0.98
C ILE A 136 -4.85 4.94 -2.46
N THR A 137 -3.81 5.33 -3.20
CA THR A 137 -3.64 5.01 -4.61
C THR A 137 -2.76 3.78 -4.71
N TYR A 138 -3.17 2.77 -5.45
CA TYR A 138 -2.42 1.52 -5.65
C TYR A 138 -2.30 1.20 -7.14
N TRP A 139 -1.13 0.71 -7.53
CA TRP A 139 -0.83 0.23 -8.86
C TRP A 139 0.27 -0.82 -8.82
N ALA A 140 0.05 -1.96 -9.43
CA ALA A 140 1.01 -3.07 -9.47
C ALA A 140 0.81 -3.96 -10.69
N SER A 141 1.85 -4.72 -11.06
CA SER A 141 1.66 -5.88 -11.91
C SER A 141 0.92 -7.00 -11.14
N PRO A 142 0.16 -7.89 -11.81
CA PRO A 142 -0.48 -9.03 -11.14
C PRO A 142 0.51 -9.95 -10.43
N GLU A 143 1.73 -10.07 -10.97
CA GLU A 143 2.81 -10.83 -10.34
C GLU A 143 3.35 -10.11 -9.10
N GLY A 144 3.52 -8.79 -9.17
CA GLY A 144 3.93 -7.94 -8.05
C GLY A 144 2.94 -8.01 -6.90
N THR A 145 1.62 -7.89 -7.18
CA THR A 145 0.56 -8.08 -6.18
C THR A 145 0.72 -9.43 -5.47
N LYS A 146 0.85 -10.50 -6.21
CA LYS A 146 0.98 -11.85 -5.67
C LYS A 146 2.27 -12.06 -4.87
N LYS A 147 3.38 -11.52 -5.37
CA LYS A 147 4.70 -11.63 -4.73
C LYS A 147 4.75 -10.90 -3.40
N HIS A 148 4.16 -9.71 -3.35
CA HIS A 148 4.15 -8.82 -2.19
C HIS A 148 2.89 -8.92 -1.33
N ASP A 149 1.99 -9.87 -1.58
CA ASP A 149 0.69 -10.04 -0.91
C ASP A 149 0.76 -9.89 0.62
N LYS A 150 1.69 -10.62 1.27
CA LYS A 150 1.87 -10.55 2.73
C LYS A 150 2.36 -9.19 3.22
N ALA A 151 3.24 -8.54 2.46
CA ALA A 151 3.75 -7.22 2.81
C ALA A 151 2.64 -6.17 2.64
N LEU A 152 1.89 -6.24 1.55
CA LEU A 152 0.74 -5.37 1.27
C LEU A 152 -0.34 -5.49 2.35
N ASP A 153 -0.67 -6.72 2.74
CA ASP A 153 -1.61 -6.99 3.83
C ASP A 153 -1.12 -6.37 5.16
N ALA A 154 0.15 -6.57 5.51
CA ALA A 154 0.74 -6.00 6.70
C ALA A 154 0.79 -4.46 6.65
N ILE A 155 1.12 -3.86 5.51
CA ILE A 155 1.11 -2.41 5.29
C ILE A 155 -0.30 -1.86 5.49
N LEU A 156 -1.30 -2.44 4.82
CA LEU A 156 -2.70 -2.00 4.93
C LEU A 156 -3.21 -2.11 6.37
N HIS A 157 -2.95 -3.23 7.05
CA HIS A 157 -3.35 -3.41 8.45
C HIS A 157 -2.54 -2.55 9.44
N SER A 158 -1.44 -1.93 9.02
CA SER A 158 -0.72 -0.96 9.83
C SER A 158 -1.32 0.45 9.79
N VAL A 159 -2.18 0.75 8.78
CA VAL A 159 -2.87 2.04 8.68
C VAL A 159 -3.86 2.19 9.82
N LYS A 160 -3.67 3.19 10.65
CA LYS A 160 -4.51 3.44 11.83
C LYS A 160 -4.64 4.92 12.13
N PRO A 161 -5.82 5.36 12.67
CA PRO A 161 -5.98 6.72 13.12
C PRO A 161 -5.09 6.99 14.33
N LEU A 162 -4.59 8.21 14.43
CA LEU A 162 -3.95 8.76 15.62
C LEU A 162 -5.01 9.51 16.43
N MET A 163 -5.17 9.12 17.69
CA MET A 163 -6.07 9.80 18.64
C MET A 163 -5.45 11.08 19.17
#